data_2dcfbf364adc07c3b0ecce2513b631e5
#
_entry.id   2dcfbf364adc07c3b0ecce2513b631e5
#
_cell.length_a   1.000
_cell.length_b   1.000
_cell.length_c   1.000
_cell.angle_alpha   90.00
_cell.angle_beta   90.00
_cell.angle_gamma   90.00
#
_symmetry.space_group_name_H-M   'P 1'
#
loop_
_entity.id
_entity.type
_entity.pdbx_description
1 polymer ?
#
loop_
_entity_poly.entity_id
_entity_poly.type
_entity_poly.pdbx_seq_one_letter_code
_entity_poly.pdbx_strand_id
1 'polypeptide(L)'
;MKSIHKKIILFFILAFSLNLAWEVSHSFLYDWSKLPLHNDIYFYIPKILYSTLGDLIFLTLIFAVISIKSGNLEWMNNPGKADYFKIIFLGLIIAIFIEVRAMLFQKWAYNELMPTMFGIGITPLIQLALTGIFILWMIKK
;
A
#
# COMPACT_ATOMS: atom_id res chain seq x y z
N MET A 1 -24.31 13.93 -3.72
CA MET A 1 -24.32 12.45 -3.72
C MET A 1 -23.64 11.84 -4.95
N LYS A 2 -24.00 12.17 -6.18
CA LYS A 2 -23.34 11.58 -7.38
C LYS A 2 -21.81 11.78 -7.45
N SER A 3 -21.28 12.85 -6.87
CA SER A 3 -19.84 13.13 -6.85
C SER A 3 -19.05 12.16 -5.96
N ILE A 4 -19.56 11.83 -4.76
CA ILE A 4 -18.83 10.97 -3.81
C ILE A 4 -18.73 9.52 -4.31
N HIS A 5 -19.78 8.98 -4.95
CA HIS A 5 -19.74 7.64 -5.52
C HIS A 5 -18.66 7.52 -6.62
N LYS A 6 -18.53 8.54 -7.47
CA LYS A 6 -17.47 8.57 -8.49
C LYS A 6 -16.08 8.56 -7.84
N LYS A 7 -15.89 9.29 -6.75
CA LYS A 7 -14.63 9.33 -6.00
C LYS A 7 -14.30 7.99 -5.35
N ILE A 8 -15.30 7.30 -4.81
CA ILE A 8 -15.12 5.95 -4.26
C ILE A 8 -14.69 4.98 -5.36
N ILE A 9 -15.36 4.99 -6.50
CA ILE A 9 -14.98 4.14 -7.64
C ILE A 9 -13.54 4.48 -8.10
N LEU A 10 -13.24 5.76 -8.25
CA LEU A 10 -11.91 6.21 -8.66
C LEU A 10 -10.84 5.80 -7.62
N PHE A 11 -11.16 5.90 -6.33
CA PHE A 11 -10.29 5.43 -5.25
C PHE A 11 -9.91 3.95 -5.45
N PHE A 12 -10.88 3.06 -5.65
CA PHE A 12 -10.60 1.63 -5.84
C PHE A 12 -9.79 1.34 -7.10
N ILE A 13 -10.11 2.03 -8.21
CA ILE A 13 -9.34 1.89 -9.46
C ILE A 13 -7.90 2.34 -9.24
N LEU A 14 -7.67 3.51 -8.66
CA LEU A 14 -6.34 4.04 -8.41
C LEU A 14 -5.58 3.19 -7.39
N ALA A 15 -6.22 2.79 -6.30
CA ALA A 15 -5.59 1.98 -5.26
C ALA A 15 -5.15 0.63 -5.81
N PHE A 16 -5.98 -0.05 -6.61
CA PHE A 16 -5.59 -1.30 -7.25
C PHE A 16 -4.46 -1.08 -8.27
N SER A 17 -4.61 -0.12 -9.20
CA SER A 17 -3.67 0.06 -10.31
C SER A 17 -2.29 0.53 -9.82
N LEU A 18 -2.24 1.46 -8.87
CA LEU A 18 -0.98 1.98 -8.32
C LEU A 18 -0.25 0.91 -7.50
N ASN A 19 -0.96 0.16 -6.68
CA ASN A 19 -0.32 -0.90 -5.90
C ASN A 19 0.08 -2.08 -6.80
N LEU A 20 -0.68 -2.42 -7.83
CA LEU A 20 -0.25 -3.42 -8.82
C LEU A 20 1.05 -2.98 -9.52
N ALA A 21 1.12 -1.74 -9.99
CA ALA A 21 2.33 -1.20 -10.61
C ALA A 21 3.50 -1.18 -9.61
N TRP A 22 3.23 -0.84 -8.35
CA TRP A 22 4.24 -0.90 -7.29
C TRP A 22 4.74 -2.32 -7.06
N GLU A 23 3.84 -3.29 -6.85
CA GLU A 23 4.20 -4.68 -6.57
C GLU A 23 5.01 -5.30 -7.72
N VAL A 24 4.62 -5.05 -8.97
CA VAL A 24 5.38 -5.50 -10.14
C VAL A 24 6.78 -4.89 -10.15
N SER A 25 6.89 -3.57 -9.97
CA SER A 25 8.19 -2.88 -9.96
C SER A 25 9.05 -3.30 -8.77
N HIS A 26 8.42 -3.45 -7.61
CA HIS A 26 9.07 -3.80 -6.36
C HIS A 26 9.53 -5.27 -6.31
N SER A 27 8.88 -6.15 -7.08
CA SER A 27 9.21 -7.58 -7.15
C SER A 27 10.66 -7.85 -7.59
N PHE A 28 11.28 -6.91 -8.32
CA PHE A 28 12.70 -6.99 -8.69
C PHE A 28 13.68 -6.84 -7.52
N LEU A 29 13.19 -6.40 -6.36
CA LEU A 29 13.98 -6.22 -5.13
C LEU A 29 13.90 -7.44 -4.19
N TYR A 30 13.10 -8.45 -4.53
CA TYR A 30 13.01 -9.70 -3.79
C TYR A 30 13.92 -10.77 -4.35
N ASP A 31 14.36 -11.67 -3.49
CA ASP A 31 15.12 -12.86 -3.89
C ASP A 31 14.15 -14.04 -4.09
N TRP A 32 13.71 -14.22 -5.32
CA TRP A 32 12.76 -15.27 -5.72
C TRP A 32 13.38 -16.69 -5.70
N SER A 33 14.70 -16.82 -5.56
CA SER A 33 15.37 -18.12 -5.44
C SER A 33 15.29 -18.70 -4.04
N LYS A 34 14.95 -17.86 -3.02
CA LYS A 34 14.86 -18.28 -1.63
C LYS A 34 13.42 -18.57 -1.22
N LEU A 35 13.24 -19.66 -0.48
CA LEU A 35 11.96 -19.98 0.14
C LEU A 35 11.51 -18.86 1.10
N PRO A 36 10.21 -18.59 1.22
CA PRO A 36 9.08 -19.27 0.56
C PRO A 36 8.76 -18.77 -0.85
N LEU A 37 9.59 -17.90 -1.43
CA LEU A 37 9.42 -17.44 -2.80
C LEU A 37 9.92 -18.51 -3.79
N HIS A 38 9.30 -18.58 -4.94
CA HIS A 38 9.66 -19.52 -6.00
C HIS A 38 9.76 -18.77 -7.34
N ASN A 39 10.84 -19.04 -8.07
CA ASN A 39 11.05 -18.47 -9.40
C ASN A 39 10.22 -19.20 -10.46
N ASP A 40 8.88 -19.11 -10.31
CA ASP A 40 7.89 -19.75 -11.19
C ASP A 40 6.76 -18.76 -11.45
N ILE A 41 6.38 -18.61 -12.72
CA ILE A 41 5.29 -17.70 -13.13
C ILE A 41 3.95 -18.06 -12.48
N TYR A 42 3.67 -19.34 -12.26
CA TYR A 42 2.45 -19.79 -11.60
C TYR A 42 2.40 -19.43 -10.10
N PHE A 43 3.55 -19.16 -9.50
CA PHE A 43 3.64 -18.64 -8.14
C PHE A 43 3.72 -17.10 -8.13
N TYR A 44 4.48 -16.52 -9.06
CA TYR A 44 4.73 -15.08 -9.14
C TYR A 44 3.44 -14.28 -9.31
N ILE A 45 2.60 -14.63 -10.31
CA ILE A 45 1.37 -13.88 -10.60
C ILE A 45 0.40 -13.88 -9.41
N PRO A 46 0.03 -15.03 -8.80
CA PRO A 46 -0.81 -15.03 -7.62
C PRO A 46 -0.21 -14.25 -6.45
N LYS A 47 1.10 -14.30 -6.24
CA LYS A 47 1.78 -13.58 -5.16
C LYS A 47 1.66 -12.07 -5.32
N ILE A 48 1.91 -11.54 -6.52
CA ILE A 48 1.77 -10.12 -6.83
C ILE A 48 0.32 -9.66 -6.65
N LEU A 49 -0.65 -10.42 -7.16
CA LEU A 49 -2.06 -10.09 -6.99
C LEU A 49 -2.49 -10.13 -5.53
N TYR A 50 -2.03 -11.12 -4.76
CA TYR A 50 -2.31 -11.21 -3.34
C TYR A 50 -1.78 -10.00 -2.55
N SER A 51 -0.53 -9.60 -2.83
CA SER A 51 0.07 -8.40 -2.22
C SER A 51 -0.71 -7.14 -2.59
N THR A 52 -1.02 -6.95 -3.88
CA THR A 52 -1.82 -5.82 -4.38
C THR A 52 -3.18 -5.72 -3.69
N LEU A 53 -3.89 -6.85 -3.52
CA LEU A 53 -5.17 -6.87 -2.82
C LEU A 53 -5.02 -6.58 -1.33
N GLY A 54 -3.94 -7.03 -0.71
CA GLY A 54 -3.59 -6.68 0.67
C GLY A 54 -3.43 -5.17 0.85
N ASP A 55 -2.67 -4.53 -0.02
CA ASP A 55 -2.46 -3.08 0.00
C ASP A 55 -3.75 -2.30 -0.25
N LEU A 56 -4.60 -2.78 -1.17
CA LEU A 56 -5.92 -2.22 -1.39
C LEU A 56 -6.78 -2.25 -0.13
N ILE A 57 -6.76 -3.37 0.60
CA ILE A 57 -7.48 -3.50 1.88
C ILE A 57 -6.92 -2.53 2.91
N PHE A 58 -5.60 -2.44 3.07
CA PHE A 58 -4.98 -1.54 4.03
C PHE A 58 -5.26 -0.06 3.71
N LEU A 59 -5.18 0.36 2.45
CA LEU A 59 -5.56 1.70 2.05
C LEU A 59 -7.05 1.98 2.31
N THR A 60 -7.92 1.01 2.04
CA THR A 60 -9.35 1.13 2.35
C THR A 60 -9.57 1.31 3.85
N LEU A 61 -8.87 0.56 4.70
CA LEU A 61 -8.94 0.73 6.16
C LEU A 61 -8.43 2.10 6.62
N ILE A 62 -7.32 2.60 6.06
CA ILE A 62 -6.79 3.94 6.37
C ILE A 62 -7.85 5.01 6.06
N PHE A 63 -8.41 4.98 4.85
CA PHE A 63 -9.42 5.95 4.42
C PHE A 63 -10.71 5.83 5.23
N ALA A 64 -11.13 4.60 5.57
CA ALA A 64 -12.29 4.36 6.43
C ALA A 64 -12.09 4.94 7.83
N VAL A 65 -10.94 4.71 8.47
CA VAL A 65 -10.63 5.26 9.80
C VAL A 65 -10.66 6.79 9.78
N ILE A 66 -10.09 7.42 8.75
CA ILE A 66 -10.13 8.88 8.61
C ILE A 66 -11.57 9.37 8.41
N SER A 67 -12.36 8.67 7.58
CA SER A 67 -13.77 9.01 7.33
C SER A 67 -14.63 8.90 8.58
N ILE A 68 -14.44 7.85 9.39
CA ILE A 68 -15.13 7.67 10.67
C ILE A 68 -14.80 8.84 11.61
N LYS A 69 -13.51 9.20 11.73
CA LYS A 69 -13.07 10.33 12.57
C LYS A 69 -13.57 11.68 12.08
N SER A 70 -13.75 11.84 10.77
CA SER A 70 -14.27 13.06 10.15
C SER A 70 -15.81 13.11 10.15
N GLY A 71 -16.48 12.03 10.50
CA GLY A 71 -17.95 11.90 10.51
C GLY A 71 -18.60 11.78 9.14
N ASN A 72 -17.84 11.86 8.06
CA ASN A 72 -18.35 11.78 6.68
C ASN A 72 -17.22 11.46 5.69
N LEU A 73 -17.58 11.23 4.43
CA LEU A 73 -16.63 11.00 3.33
C LEU A 73 -16.22 12.28 2.58
N GLU A 74 -16.83 13.42 2.91
CA GLU A 74 -16.61 14.66 2.17
C GLU A 74 -15.25 15.30 2.46
N TRP A 75 -14.54 14.86 3.52
CA TRP A 75 -13.17 15.27 3.79
C TRP A 75 -12.25 15.05 2.57
N MET A 76 -12.54 14.05 1.74
CA MET A 76 -11.80 13.79 0.51
C MET A 76 -11.95 14.87 -0.56
N ASN A 77 -12.96 15.74 -0.46
CA ASN A 77 -13.17 16.83 -1.41
C ASN A 77 -12.22 18.00 -1.14
N ASN A 78 -11.94 18.26 0.14
CA ASN A 78 -11.06 19.35 0.54
C ASN A 78 -10.16 18.92 1.72
N PRO A 79 -9.22 18.00 1.47
CA PRO A 79 -8.35 17.48 2.51
C PRO A 79 -7.38 18.54 3.03
N GLY A 80 -7.30 18.66 4.34
CA GLY A 80 -6.33 19.51 5.02
C GLY A 80 -4.96 18.82 5.19
N LYS A 81 -3.96 19.59 5.63
CA LYS A 81 -2.62 19.04 5.94
C LYS A 81 -2.67 17.87 6.94
N ALA A 82 -3.58 17.97 7.92
CA ALA A 82 -3.78 16.93 8.92
C ALA A 82 -4.23 15.59 8.31
N ASP A 83 -5.01 15.60 7.23
CA ASP A 83 -5.48 14.37 6.60
C ASP A 83 -4.35 13.66 5.84
N TYR A 84 -3.49 14.42 5.17
CA TYR A 84 -2.26 13.86 4.59
C TYR A 84 -1.36 13.27 5.67
N PHE A 85 -1.18 13.96 6.79
CA PHE A 85 -0.40 13.44 7.91
C PHE A 85 -0.98 12.13 8.48
N LYS A 86 -2.32 12.05 8.63
CA LYS A 86 -2.97 10.80 9.06
C LYS A 86 -2.70 9.64 8.12
N ILE A 87 -2.75 9.87 6.79
CA ILE A 87 -2.44 8.83 5.79
C ILE A 87 -0.99 8.38 5.93
N ILE A 88 -0.04 9.30 6.03
CA ILE A 88 1.38 8.99 6.20
C ILE A 88 1.57 8.16 7.47
N PHE A 89 1.05 8.62 8.59
CA PHE A 89 1.23 8.00 9.90
C PHE A 89 0.62 6.60 9.96
N LEU A 90 -0.63 6.43 9.52
CA LEU A 90 -1.28 5.13 9.49
C LEU A 90 -0.63 4.19 8.48
N GLY A 91 -0.26 4.70 7.30
CA GLY A 91 0.44 3.92 6.28
C GLY A 91 1.78 3.38 6.78
N LEU A 92 2.59 4.22 7.44
CA LEU A 92 3.86 3.80 8.02
C LEU A 92 3.67 2.77 9.15
N ILE A 93 2.71 2.96 10.06
CA ILE A 93 2.44 2.00 11.14
C ILE A 93 2.07 0.63 10.56
N ILE A 94 1.17 0.58 9.59
CA ILE A 94 0.75 -0.67 8.96
C ILE A 94 1.93 -1.33 8.24
N ALA A 95 2.70 -0.55 7.48
CA ALA A 95 3.86 -1.05 6.75
C ALA A 95 4.94 -1.63 7.70
N ILE A 96 5.26 -0.94 8.79
CA ILE A 96 6.18 -1.45 9.81
C ILE A 96 5.67 -2.78 10.38
N PHE A 97 4.40 -2.87 10.72
CA PHE A 97 3.81 -4.11 11.23
C PHE A 97 3.92 -5.27 10.24
N ILE A 98 3.63 -5.02 8.96
CA ILE A 98 3.73 -6.02 7.89
C ILE A 98 5.19 -6.49 7.74
N GLU A 99 6.13 -5.56 7.68
CA GLU A 99 7.56 -5.85 7.48
C GLU A 99 8.16 -6.60 8.67
N VAL A 100 7.88 -6.16 9.90
CA VAL A 100 8.34 -6.86 11.11
C VAL A 100 7.77 -8.29 11.15
N ARG A 101 6.48 -8.44 10.86
CA ARG A 101 5.85 -9.76 10.75
C ARG A 101 6.50 -10.63 9.67
N ALA A 102 6.78 -10.05 8.52
CA ALA A 102 7.43 -10.77 7.42
C ALA A 102 8.85 -11.22 7.78
N MET A 103 9.61 -10.37 8.45
CA MET A 103 10.95 -10.71 8.94
C MET A 103 10.89 -11.84 9.99
N LEU A 104 10.00 -11.75 10.97
CA LEU A 104 9.87 -12.76 12.03
C LEU A 104 9.43 -14.13 11.49
N PHE A 105 8.57 -14.16 10.49
CA PHE A 105 8.01 -15.39 9.91
C PHE A 105 8.66 -15.78 8.56
N GLN A 106 9.74 -15.10 8.17
CA GLN A 106 10.49 -15.36 6.94
C GLN A 106 9.57 -15.46 5.70
N LYS A 107 8.65 -14.48 5.55
CA LYS A 107 7.63 -14.51 4.47
C LYS A 107 8.20 -14.18 3.10
N TRP A 108 9.34 -13.47 3.06
CA TRP A 108 10.11 -13.15 1.85
C TRP A 108 11.56 -12.85 2.20
N ALA A 109 12.42 -12.84 1.20
CA ALA A 109 13.80 -12.41 1.31
C ALA A 109 14.08 -11.29 0.31
N TYR A 110 14.95 -10.38 0.66
CA TYR A 110 15.40 -9.31 -0.21
C TYR A 110 16.68 -9.69 -0.94
N ASN A 111 16.87 -9.17 -2.15
CA ASN A 111 18.15 -9.22 -2.83
C ASN A 111 19.02 -8.01 -2.45
N GLU A 112 20.23 -7.95 -3.02
CA GLU A 112 21.22 -6.90 -2.73
C GLU A 112 20.80 -5.49 -3.17
N LEU A 113 19.82 -5.38 -4.06
CA LEU A 113 19.33 -4.08 -4.55
C LEU A 113 18.32 -3.41 -3.60
N MET A 114 17.77 -4.18 -2.64
CA MET A 114 16.81 -3.62 -1.70
C MET A 114 17.52 -2.74 -0.66
N PRO A 115 17.20 -1.42 -0.60
CA PRO A 115 17.68 -0.59 0.49
C PRO A 115 17.00 -1.01 1.78
N THR A 116 17.79 -1.40 2.77
CA THR A 116 17.29 -1.86 4.08
C THR A 116 17.79 -1.00 5.22
N MET A 117 16.96 -0.89 6.26
CA MET A 117 17.31 -0.29 7.53
C MET A 117 16.91 -1.27 8.65
N PHE A 118 17.87 -1.69 9.48
CA PHE A 118 17.68 -2.74 10.49
C PHE A 118 17.11 -4.06 9.94
N GLY A 119 17.46 -4.41 8.70
CA GLY A 119 16.96 -5.60 8.03
C GLY A 119 15.55 -5.46 7.42
N ILE A 120 14.92 -4.30 7.54
CA ILE A 120 13.61 -4.01 6.99
C ILE A 120 13.78 -3.24 5.68
N GLY A 121 13.05 -3.63 4.62
CA GLY A 121 13.07 -2.92 3.34
C GLY A 121 12.47 -1.53 3.46
N ILE A 122 13.20 -0.49 3.01
CA ILE A 122 12.73 0.90 3.08
C ILE A 122 11.59 1.14 2.09
N THR A 123 11.67 0.58 0.91
CA THR A 123 10.67 0.80 -0.14
C THR A 123 9.28 0.28 0.23
N PRO A 124 9.10 -0.91 0.86
CA PRO A 124 7.80 -1.32 1.38
C PRO A 124 7.25 -0.40 2.46
N LEU A 125 8.13 0.15 3.32
CA LEU A 125 7.69 1.03 4.41
C LEU A 125 6.96 2.28 3.92
N ILE A 126 7.38 2.84 2.80
CA ILE A 126 6.82 4.09 2.27
C ILE A 126 5.65 3.87 1.31
N GLN A 127 5.42 2.64 0.84
CA GLN A 127 4.45 2.31 -0.20
C GLN A 127 3.04 2.82 0.11
N LEU A 128 2.45 2.39 1.23
CA LEU A 128 1.08 2.76 1.60
C LEU A 128 0.91 4.26 1.82
N ALA A 129 1.92 4.91 2.39
CA ALA A 129 1.91 6.35 2.58
C ALA A 129 1.93 7.10 1.23
N LEU A 130 2.84 6.74 0.34
CA LEU A 130 2.97 7.40 -0.97
C LEU A 130 1.75 7.16 -1.86
N THR A 131 1.31 5.91 -1.99
CA THR A 131 0.14 5.58 -2.80
C THR A 131 -1.12 6.23 -2.23
N GLY A 132 -1.31 6.22 -0.92
CA GLY A 132 -2.44 6.87 -0.25
C GLY A 132 -2.48 8.40 -0.47
N ILE A 133 -1.33 9.08 -0.34
CA ILE A 133 -1.23 10.53 -0.64
C ILE A 133 -1.56 10.80 -2.09
N PHE A 134 -1.00 10.03 -3.02
CA PHE A 134 -1.19 10.23 -4.44
C PHE A 134 -2.66 10.01 -4.83
N ILE A 135 -3.30 8.97 -4.30
CA ILE A 135 -4.73 8.71 -4.49
C ILE A 135 -5.56 9.89 -3.98
N LEU A 136 -5.32 10.34 -2.73
CA LEU A 136 -6.06 11.49 -2.18
C LEU A 136 -5.88 12.75 -3.04
N TRP A 137 -4.67 13.01 -3.53
CA TRP A 137 -4.38 14.13 -4.41
C TRP A 137 -5.14 14.04 -5.74
N MET A 138 -5.28 12.84 -6.30
CA MET A 138 -6.03 12.61 -7.54
C MET A 138 -7.55 12.76 -7.36
N ILE A 139 -8.10 12.22 -6.27
CA ILE A 139 -9.55 12.22 -6.05
C ILE A 139 -10.12 13.54 -5.53
N LYS A 140 -9.28 14.40 -4.92
CA LYS A 140 -9.74 15.72 -4.43
C LYS A 140 -10.12 16.67 -5.56
N LYS A 141 -9.62 16.45 -6.78
CA LYS A 141 -9.95 17.21 -7.98
C LYS A 141 -11.38 16.86 -8.44
#